data_de0bbb67d1165d333f8a02a22b63a369
#
_entry.id   de0bbb67d1165d333f8a02a22b63a369
#
_cell.length_a   1.000
_cell.length_b   1.000
_cell.length_c   1.000
_cell.angle_alpha   90.00
_cell.angle_beta   90.00
_cell.angle_gamma   90.00
#
_symmetry.space_group_name_H-M   'P 1'
#
loop_
_entity.id
_entity.type
_entity.pdbx_description
1 polymer ?
#
loop_
_entity_poly.entity_id
_entity_poly.type
_entity_poly.pdbx_seq_one_letter_code
_entity_poly.pdbx_strand_id
1 'polypeptide(L)'
;MVLFSEDHIQETKRRGRIEVICGSMFSGKTEELIRRLKRAKFAKQRVEIFKPAIDTRYSEADVVSHDSHSIASTPIDSSASILLFTSEIDVVGIDEAQFFDSGLIDVCNLLANNGIRVIVAGLDMDFRGIPFGPMPGLCAIADEVSKVHAICVKCGQLASFSHRTVKNDKQVLLGETEEYEPLCRECYQQAIQADQKESGH
;
A
#
# COMPACT_ATOMS: atom_id res chain seq x y z
N MET A 1 -8.07 39.04 44.34
CA MET A 1 -8.80 38.70 43.08
C MET A 1 -7.75 38.11 42.16
N VAL A 2 -7.65 36.78 42.14
CA VAL A 2 -6.65 36.05 41.33
C VAL A 2 -7.27 35.83 39.97
N LEU A 3 -6.73 36.48 38.95
CA LEU A 3 -7.07 36.22 37.53
C LEU A 3 -6.48 34.85 37.16
N PHE A 4 -7.36 33.87 36.94
CA PHE A 4 -6.98 32.64 36.26
C PHE A 4 -6.60 33.01 34.82
N SER A 5 -5.30 32.93 34.50
CA SER A 5 -4.88 32.87 33.08
C SER A 5 -5.33 31.53 32.53
N GLU A 6 -6.22 31.55 31.54
CA GLU A 6 -6.46 30.38 30.73
C GLU A 6 -5.15 29.99 30.07
N ASP A 7 -4.56 28.89 30.55
CA ASP A 7 -3.44 28.26 29.87
C ASP A 7 -3.88 27.99 28.45
N HIS A 8 -3.26 28.69 27.50
CA HIS A 8 -3.37 28.38 26.11
C HIS A 8 -3.01 26.89 25.95
N ILE A 9 -4.00 26.05 25.65
CA ILE A 9 -3.79 24.69 25.20
C ILE A 9 -2.88 24.85 23.97
N GLN A 10 -1.59 24.60 24.15
CA GLN A 10 -0.69 24.50 23.01
C GLN A 10 -1.29 23.43 22.11
N GLU A 11 -1.81 23.84 20.97
CA GLU A 11 -2.11 22.89 19.88
C GLU A 11 -0.84 22.08 19.69
N THR A 12 -0.87 20.83 20.13
CA THR A 12 0.24 19.91 19.92
C THR A 12 0.37 19.77 18.42
N LYS A 13 1.38 20.46 17.86
CA LYS A 13 1.66 20.47 16.41
C LYS A 13 1.65 19.01 15.95
N ARG A 14 0.65 18.66 15.13
CA ARG A 14 0.50 17.30 14.62
C ARG A 14 1.79 16.93 13.89
N ARG A 15 2.43 15.85 14.31
CA ARG A 15 3.64 15.36 13.65
C ARG A 15 3.20 14.46 12.50
N GLY A 16 3.41 14.93 11.29
CA GLY A 16 3.26 14.09 10.11
C GLY A 16 4.29 12.97 10.13
N ARG A 17 3.97 11.86 9.48
CA ARG A 17 4.86 10.71 9.34
C ARG A 17 4.41 9.84 8.16
N ILE A 18 5.32 9.02 7.67
CA ILE A 18 5.09 8.08 6.59
C ILE A 18 5.16 6.65 7.14
N GLU A 19 4.09 5.89 6.97
CA GLU A 19 4.00 4.48 7.31
C GLU A 19 3.82 3.68 6.03
N VAL A 20 4.67 2.69 5.78
CA VAL A 20 4.58 1.82 4.60
C VAL A 20 4.22 0.40 5.02
N ILE A 21 3.19 -0.15 4.39
CA ILE A 21 2.76 -1.54 4.51
C ILE A 21 3.09 -2.24 3.20
N CYS A 22 4.09 -3.10 3.19
CA CYS A 22 4.54 -3.78 1.97
C CYS A 22 4.50 -5.30 2.13
N GLY A 23 4.57 -6.03 1.02
CA GLY A 23 4.58 -7.50 1.00
C GLY A 23 3.97 -8.07 -0.28
N SER A 24 3.95 -9.39 -0.39
CA SER A 24 3.40 -10.11 -1.55
C SER A 24 1.88 -9.96 -1.69
N MET A 25 1.31 -10.44 -2.78
CA MET A 25 -0.14 -10.65 -2.87
C MET A 25 -0.61 -11.59 -1.75
N PHE A 26 -1.86 -11.45 -1.34
CA PHE A 26 -2.53 -12.24 -0.28
C PHE A 26 -1.90 -12.10 1.12
N SER A 27 -1.09 -11.08 1.37
CA SER A 27 -0.41 -10.87 2.66
C SER A 27 -1.18 -9.98 3.64
N GLY A 28 -2.38 -9.50 3.30
CA GLY A 28 -3.20 -8.66 4.19
C GLY A 28 -2.81 -7.18 4.23
N LYS A 29 -2.15 -6.65 3.19
CA LYS A 29 -1.76 -5.22 3.12
C LYS A 29 -2.95 -4.28 3.21
N THR A 30 -3.95 -4.52 2.36
CA THR A 30 -5.17 -3.70 2.31
C THR A 30 -5.97 -3.79 3.61
N GLU A 31 -6.06 -4.98 4.23
CA GLU A 31 -6.66 -5.17 5.55
C GLU A 31 -5.97 -4.34 6.63
N GLU A 32 -4.64 -4.35 6.65
CA GLU A 32 -3.85 -3.57 7.61
C GLU A 32 -3.98 -2.07 7.36
N LEU A 33 -3.99 -1.63 6.09
CA LEU A 33 -4.28 -0.24 5.71
C LEU A 33 -5.66 0.18 6.27
N ILE A 34 -6.71 -0.58 5.94
CA ILE A 34 -8.08 -0.32 6.40
C ILE A 34 -8.13 -0.28 7.93
N ARG A 35 -7.46 -1.21 8.61
CA ARG A 35 -7.40 -1.26 10.08
C ARG A 35 -6.81 0.03 10.67
N ARG A 36 -5.69 0.52 10.12
CA ARG A 36 -5.05 1.77 10.57
C ARG A 36 -5.94 2.98 10.29
N LEU A 37 -6.58 3.05 9.13
CA LEU A 37 -7.47 4.15 8.75
C LEU A 37 -8.76 4.17 9.58
N LYS A 38 -9.34 3.01 9.90
CA LYS A 38 -10.48 2.91 10.82
C LYS A 38 -10.12 3.47 12.22
N ARG A 39 -8.94 3.14 12.74
CA ARG A 39 -8.47 3.71 14.02
C ARG A 39 -8.33 5.23 13.96
N ALA A 40 -7.83 5.79 12.86
CA ALA A 40 -7.77 7.24 12.66
C ALA A 40 -9.18 7.87 12.67
N LYS A 41 -10.15 7.26 11.97
CA LYS A 41 -11.56 7.71 11.97
C LYS A 41 -12.18 7.64 13.39
N PHE A 42 -11.89 6.58 14.16
CA PHE A 42 -12.32 6.52 15.57
C PHE A 42 -11.73 7.64 16.43
N ALA A 43 -10.49 8.07 16.12
CA ALA A 43 -9.85 9.23 16.74
C ALA A 43 -10.38 10.58 16.20
N LYS A 44 -11.48 10.57 15.43
CA LYS A 44 -12.11 11.74 14.80
C LYS A 44 -11.17 12.53 13.88
N GLN A 45 -10.17 11.86 13.31
CA GLN A 45 -9.30 12.42 12.30
C GLN A 45 -9.99 12.38 10.92
N ARG A 46 -9.76 13.41 10.11
CA ARG A 46 -10.26 13.48 8.73
C ARG A 46 -9.35 12.62 7.85
N VAL A 47 -9.92 11.61 7.25
CA VAL A 47 -9.20 10.58 6.49
C VAL A 47 -9.65 10.60 5.04
N GLU A 48 -8.70 10.68 4.12
CA GLU A 48 -8.92 10.49 2.68
C GLU A 48 -8.08 9.32 2.18
N ILE A 49 -8.60 8.59 1.19
CA ILE A 49 -7.97 7.39 0.65
C ILE A 49 -7.88 7.51 -0.85
N PHE A 50 -6.71 7.21 -1.40
CA PHE A 50 -6.43 7.25 -2.82
C PHE A 50 -5.99 5.88 -3.34
N LYS A 51 -6.38 5.58 -4.57
CA LYS A 51 -5.90 4.43 -5.34
C LYS A 51 -5.58 4.86 -6.78
N PRO A 52 -4.68 4.16 -7.48
CA PRO A 52 -4.43 4.47 -8.89
C PRO A 52 -5.65 4.12 -9.75
N ALA A 53 -6.02 5.00 -10.68
CA ALA A 53 -7.18 4.81 -11.56
C ALA A 53 -7.05 3.57 -12.47
N ILE A 54 -5.83 3.08 -12.69
CA ILE A 54 -5.59 1.82 -13.43
C ILE A 54 -6.12 0.59 -12.68
N ASP A 55 -6.33 0.67 -11.36
CA ASP A 55 -6.86 -0.45 -10.58
C ASP A 55 -8.39 -0.51 -10.67
N THR A 56 -8.89 -1.24 -11.66
CA THR A 56 -10.31 -1.44 -11.96
C THR A 56 -10.88 -2.74 -11.41
N ARG A 57 -10.13 -3.49 -10.57
CA ARG A 57 -10.51 -4.82 -10.05
C ARG A 57 -11.76 -4.81 -9.17
N TYR A 58 -12.04 -3.69 -8.53
CA TYR A 58 -13.21 -3.49 -7.66
C TYR A 58 -13.97 -2.25 -8.11
N SER A 59 -15.22 -2.06 -7.60
CA SER A 59 -16.04 -0.90 -7.96
C SER A 59 -15.23 0.41 -7.90
N GLU A 60 -15.43 1.31 -8.84
CA GLU A 60 -14.61 2.52 -9.08
C GLU A 60 -14.30 3.36 -7.82
N ALA A 61 -15.04 3.18 -6.73
CA ALA A 61 -14.99 4.03 -5.54
C ALA A 61 -14.57 3.35 -4.24
N ASP A 62 -14.23 2.04 -4.21
CA ASP A 62 -13.95 1.34 -2.94
C ASP A 62 -12.57 0.69 -2.90
N VAL A 63 -11.86 0.83 -1.77
CA VAL A 63 -10.78 -0.08 -1.37
C VAL A 63 -11.44 -1.24 -0.66
N VAL A 64 -11.42 -2.42 -1.27
CA VAL A 64 -12.07 -3.63 -0.75
C VAL A 64 -11.01 -4.62 -0.32
N SER A 65 -11.10 -5.11 0.93
CA SER A 65 -10.34 -6.26 1.37
C SER A 65 -11.03 -7.55 0.91
N HIS A 66 -10.28 -8.66 0.83
CA HIS A 66 -10.84 -9.99 0.51
C HIS A 66 -12.00 -10.41 1.42
N ASP A 67 -12.11 -9.83 2.62
CA ASP A 67 -13.18 -10.07 3.60
C ASP A 67 -14.36 -9.08 3.48
N SER A 68 -14.58 -8.45 2.32
CA SER A 68 -15.71 -7.55 2.03
C SER A 68 -15.78 -6.28 2.91
N HIS A 69 -14.69 -5.89 3.56
CA HIS A 69 -14.60 -4.61 4.25
C HIS A 69 -14.14 -3.54 3.27
N SER A 70 -15.05 -2.66 2.85
CA SER A 70 -14.73 -1.54 1.96
C SER A 70 -14.62 -0.22 2.71
N ILE A 71 -13.73 0.64 2.25
CA ILE A 71 -13.72 2.06 2.58
C ILE A 71 -13.67 2.82 1.26
N ALA A 72 -14.56 3.80 1.10
CA ALA A 72 -14.59 4.66 -0.08
C ALA A 72 -13.20 5.26 -0.35
N SER A 73 -12.74 5.19 -1.58
CA SER A 73 -11.46 5.72 -2.05
C SER A 73 -11.65 6.57 -3.29
N THR A 74 -10.75 7.51 -3.50
CA THR A 74 -10.73 8.39 -4.68
C THR A 74 -9.72 7.83 -5.69
N PRO A 75 -10.17 7.29 -6.85
CA PRO A 75 -9.25 6.91 -7.92
C PRO A 75 -8.62 8.16 -8.54
N ILE A 76 -7.31 8.11 -8.78
CA ILE A 76 -6.54 9.23 -9.35
C ILE A 76 -5.53 8.75 -10.39
N ASP A 77 -5.26 9.60 -11.40
CA ASP A 77 -4.38 9.27 -12.52
C ASP A 77 -2.89 9.52 -12.22
N SER A 78 -2.59 10.44 -11.30
CA SER A 78 -1.21 10.79 -10.96
C SER A 78 -1.04 11.06 -9.46
N SER A 79 0.17 10.82 -8.95
CA SER A 79 0.49 11.10 -7.55
C SER A 79 0.31 12.57 -7.18
N ALA A 80 0.62 13.51 -8.10
CA ALA A 80 0.46 14.94 -7.87
C ALA A 80 -1.00 15.35 -7.60
N SER A 81 -1.97 14.62 -8.15
CA SER A 81 -3.40 14.89 -7.94
C SER A 81 -3.82 14.74 -6.49
N ILE A 82 -3.10 13.94 -5.67
CA ILE A 82 -3.37 13.80 -4.23
C ILE A 82 -3.37 15.17 -3.54
N LEU A 83 -2.45 16.05 -3.92
CA LEU A 83 -2.27 17.35 -3.28
C LEU A 83 -3.49 18.29 -3.43
N LEU A 84 -4.33 18.05 -4.45
CA LEU A 84 -5.55 18.85 -4.69
C LEU A 84 -6.63 18.59 -3.62
N PHE A 85 -6.59 17.45 -2.94
CA PHE A 85 -7.60 17.00 -2.00
C PHE A 85 -7.18 17.14 -0.53
N THR A 86 -5.99 17.64 -0.25
CA THR A 86 -5.40 17.57 1.10
C THR A 86 -5.59 18.80 1.98
N SER A 87 -6.38 19.81 1.53
CA SER A 87 -6.78 20.93 2.38
C SER A 87 -7.69 20.42 3.50
N GLU A 88 -7.27 20.45 4.74
CA GLU A 88 -8.03 20.01 5.93
C GLU A 88 -8.00 18.51 6.26
N ILE A 89 -7.08 17.72 5.71
CA ILE A 89 -6.95 16.29 5.99
C ILE A 89 -5.90 16.06 7.08
N ASP A 90 -6.14 15.05 7.93
CA ASP A 90 -5.23 14.66 9.01
C ASP A 90 -4.45 13.39 8.65
N VAL A 91 -5.08 12.51 7.87
CA VAL A 91 -4.52 11.20 7.47
C VAL A 91 -4.84 10.92 6.02
N VAL A 92 -3.83 10.58 5.25
CA VAL A 92 -3.92 10.10 3.87
C VAL A 92 -3.60 8.61 3.84
N GLY A 93 -4.50 7.81 3.27
CA GLY A 93 -4.27 6.42 2.90
C GLY A 93 -4.02 6.30 1.41
N ILE A 94 -3.05 5.48 1.01
CA ILE A 94 -2.74 5.20 -0.40
C ILE A 94 -2.67 3.68 -0.56
N ASP A 95 -3.55 3.11 -1.38
CA ASP A 95 -3.51 1.68 -1.71
C ASP A 95 -2.93 1.45 -3.11
N GLU A 96 -2.44 0.22 -3.36
CA GLU A 96 -1.84 -0.22 -4.63
C GLU A 96 -0.73 0.74 -5.13
N ALA A 97 0.09 1.23 -4.19
CA ALA A 97 1.06 2.29 -4.42
C ALA A 97 2.10 1.96 -5.50
N GLN A 98 2.38 0.69 -5.78
CA GLN A 98 3.31 0.25 -6.83
C GLN A 98 2.90 0.69 -8.24
N PHE A 99 1.63 1.02 -8.45
CA PHE A 99 1.12 1.47 -9.75
C PHE A 99 1.16 2.98 -9.96
N PHE A 100 1.55 3.75 -8.95
CA PHE A 100 1.76 5.18 -9.10
C PHE A 100 3.10 5.50 -9.76
N ASP A 101 3.20 6.72 -10.26
CA ASP A 101 4.45 7.28 -10.75
C ASP A 101 5.46 7.54 -9.62
N SER A 102 6.74 7.75 -9.98
CA SER A 102 7.83 7.98 -9.01
C SER A 102 7.66 9.27 -8.18
N GLY A 103 6.85 10.22 -8.64
CA GLY A 103 6.53 11.46 -7.92
C GLY A 103 5.80 11.21 -6.61
N LEU A 104 5.22 10.00 -6.40
CA LEU A 104 4.57 9.66 -5.15
C LEU A 104 5.51 9.79 -3.93
N ILE A 105 6.80 9.56 -4.11
CA ILE A 105 7.81 9.69 -3.04
C ILE A 105 7.85 11.13 -2.53
N ASP A 106 7.93 12.11 -3.46
CA ASP A 106 7.97 13.53 -3.11
C ASP A 106 6.64 14.01 -2.53
N VAL A 107 5.52 13.51 -3.06
CA VAL A 107 4.17 13.80 -2.53
C VAL A 107 4.04 13.33 -1.09
N CYS A 108 4.46 12.10 -0.76
CA CYS A 108 4.42 11.58 0.61
C CYS A 108 5.29 12.42 1.56
N ASN A 109 6.51 12.78 1.14
CA ASN A 109 7.38 13.68 1.92
C ASN A 109 6.72 15.04 2.17
N LEU A 110 6.15 15.65 1.12
CA LEU A 110 5.49 16.94 1.25
C LEU A 110 4.32 16.89 2.24
N LEU A 111 3.48 15.87 2.15
CA LEU A 111 2.34 15.68 3.05
C LEU A 111 2.80 15.50 4.50
N ALA A 112 3.78 14.63 4.73
CA ALA A 112 4.30 14.38 6.07
C ALA A 112 4.97 15.62 6.66
N ASN A 113 5.75 16.36 5.88
CA ASN A 113 6.38 17.61 6.31
C ASN A 113 5.35 18.70 6.67
N ASN A 114 4.15 18.63 6.07
CA ASN A 114 3.00 19.49 6.41
C ASN A 114 2.14 18.97 7.58
N GLY A 115 2.60 17.94 8.30
CA GLY A 115 1.93 17.43 9.50
C GLY A 115 0.85 16.38 9.22
N ILE A 116 0.72 15.88 7.99
CA ILE A 116 -0.23 14.84 7.60
C ILE A 116 0.39 13.46 7.86
N ARG A 117 -0.37 12.55 8.46
CA ARG A 117 0.00 11.14 8.58
C ARG A 117 -0.29 10.43 7.25
N VAL A 118 0.72 9.88 6.60
CA VAL A 118 0.59 9.16 5.34
C VAL A 118 0.75 7.67 5.58
N ILE A 119 -0.21 6.85 5.16
CA ILE A 119 -0.17 5.39 5.26
C ILE A 119 -0.26 4.81 3.86
N VAL A 120 0.81 4.15 3.43
CA VAL A 120 0.94 3.61 2.07
C VAL A 120 0.92 2.10 2.13
N ALA A 121 0.12 1.47 1.26
CA ALA A 121 0.11 0.02 1.06
C ALA A 121 0.46 -0.32 -0.40
N GLY A 122 1.29 -1.34 -0.60
CA GLY A 122 1.65 -1.76 -1.95
C GLY A 122 2.56 -2.99 -2.01
N LEU A 123 2.66 -3.57 -3.21
CA LEU A 123 3.55 -4.68 -3.51
C LEU A 123 5.00 -4.17 -3.56
N ASP A 124 5.88 -4.74 -2.73
CA ASP A 124 7.31 -4.37 -2.73
C ASP A 124 8.08 -4.96 -3.92
N MET A 125 7.60 -6.07 -4.48
CA MET A 125 8.17 -6.73 -5.66
C MET A 125 7.08 -7.11 -6.65
N ASP A 126 7.44 -7.13 -7.94
CA ASP A 126 6.61 -7.70 -9.00
C ASP A 126 6.70 -9.25 -9.01
N PHE A 127 5.98 -9.90 -9.92
CA PHE A 127 5.94 -11.36 -10.04
C PHE A 127 7.31 -12.00 -10.40
N ARG A 128 8.27 -11.21 -10.89
CA ARG A 128 9.66 -11.63 -11.19
C ARG A 128 10.57 -11.48 -9.99
N GLY A 129 10.05 -11.01 -8.85
CA GLY A 129 10.83 -10.73 -7.65
C GLY A 129 11.69 -9.46 -7.77
N ILE A 130 11.37 -8.56 -8.70
CA ILE A 130 12.05 -7.29 -8.91
C ILE A 130 11.33 -6.20 -8.12
N PRO A 131 12.06 -5.26 -7.46
CA PRO A 131 11.47 -4.13 -6.77
C PRO A 131 10.48 -3.37 -7.67
N PHE A 132 9.28 -3.03 -7.14
CA PHE A 132 8.16 -2.58 -7.93
C PHE A 132 7.85 -1.09 -7.74
N GLY A 133 7.79 -0.34 -8.86
CA GLY A 133 7.37 1.06 -8.91
C GLY A 133 8.07 1.96 -7.89
N PRO A 134 7.36 2.87 -7.23
CA PRO A 134 7.93 3.77 -6.23
C PRO A 134 8.19 3.10 -4.86
N MET A 135 7.75 1.85 -4.64
CA MET A 135 7.79 1.19 -3.33
C MET A 135 9.17 1.14 -2.67
N PRO A 136 10.29 0.87 -3.38
CA PRO A 136 11.62 0.90 -2.76
C PRO A 136 11.98 2.29 -2.19
N GLY A 137 11.65 3.35 -2.92
CA GLY A 137 11.86 4.72 -2.46
C GLY A 137 10.96 5.08 -1.28
N LEU A 138 9.70 4.67 -1.31
CA LEU A 138 8.76 4.86 -0.21
C LEU A 138 9.23 4.15 1.06
N CYS A 139 9.70 2.90 0.96
CA CYS A 139 10.29 2.18 2.10
C CYS A 139 11.53 2.89 2.66
N ALA A 140 12.33 3.53 1.80
CA ALA A 140 13.55 4.23 2.23
C ALA A 140 13.26 5.52 3.01
N ILE A 141 12.19 6.25 2.67
CA ILE A 141 11.83 7.52 3.33
C ILE A 141 10.85 7.34 4.50
N ALA A 142 10.28 6.14 4.68
CA ALA A 142 9.27 5.86 5.69
C ALA A 142 9.84 5.96 7.12
N ASP A 143 9.05 6.53 8.05
CA ASP A 143 9.32 6.50 9.47
C ASP A 143 9.04 5.11 10.08
N GLU A 144 8.13 4.34 9.44
CA GLU A 144 7.77 2.97 9.83
C GLU A 144 7.52 2.12 8.60
N VAL A 145 8.15 0.94 8.52
CA VAL A 145 7.90 -0.06 7.49
C VAL A 145 7.39 -1.34 8.13
N SER A 146 6.20 -1.77 7.72
CA SER A 146 5.59 -3.04 8.11
C SER A 146 5.59 -3.98 6.90
N LYS A 147 6.51 -4.96 6.89
CA LYS A 147 6.51 -6.00 5.86
C LYS A 147 5.64 -7.16 6.31
N VAL A 148 4.49 -7.32 5.64
CA VAL A 148 3.52 -8.39 5.90
C VAL A 148 3.74 -9.57 4.96
N HIS A 149 3.36 -10.76 5.40
CA HIS A 149 3.62 -12.00 4.66
C HIS A 149 2.32 -12.77 4.45
N ALA A 150 2.22 -13.41 3.29
CA ALA A 150 1.22 -14.43 3.03
C ALA A 150 1.72 -15.81 3.56
N ILE A 151 0.94 -16.85 3.35
CA ILE A 151 1.34 -18.24 3.60
C ILE A 151 1.67 -18.89 2.26
N CYS A 152 2.83 -19.51 2.17
CA CYS A 152 3.26 -20.25 0.99
C CYS A 152 2.31 -21.44 0.75
N VAL A 153 1.66 -21.46 -0.41
CA VAL A 153 0.69 -22.51 -0.78
C VAL A 153 1.35 -23.88 -0.97
N LYS A 154 2.68 -23.95 -1.16
CA LYS A 154 3.41 -25.21 -1.38
C LYS A 154 3.96 -25.82 -0.10
N CYS A 155 4.40 -25.03 0.87
CA CYS A 155 5.08 -25.56 2.04
C CYS A 155 4.58 -25.01 3.39
N GLY A 156 3.62 -24.08 3.40
CA GLY A 156 3.05 -23.48 4.61
C GLY A 156 3.95 -22.48 5.35
N GLN A 157 5.14 -22.16 4.83
CA GLN A 157 6.03 -21.14 5.41
C GLN A 157 5.58 -19.71 5.02
N LEU A 158 6.17 -18.70 5.66
CA LEU A 158 5.90 -17.31 5.30
C LEU A 158 6.31 -17.03 3.85
N ALA A 159 5.38 -16.48 3.06
CA ALA A 159 5.55 -16.14 1.67
C ALA A 159 5.83 -14.65 1.49
N SER A 160 6.84 -14.34 0.69
CA SER A 160 7.23 -12.97 0.32
C SER A 160 7.20 -12.72 -1.18
N PHE A 161 6.91 -13.73 -1.99
CA PHE A 161 6.90 -13.64 -3.44
C PHE A 161 5.49 -13.92 -3.97
N SER A 162 5.13 -13.19 -5.04
CA SER A 162 3.90 -13.41 -5.80
C SER A 162 4.31 -14.09 -7.10
N HIS A 163 4.16 -15.41 -7.18
CA HIS A 163 4.44 -16.16 -8.40
C HIS A 163 3.22 -16.11 -9.33
N ARG A 164 3.46 -15.81 -10.62
CA ARG A 164 2.40 -15.79 -11.63
C ARG A 164 2.27 -17.18 -12.26
N THR A 165 1.05 -17.73 -12.24
CA THR A 165 0.74 -19.08 -12.74
C THR A 165 0.42 -19.11 -14.23
N VAL A 166 0.07 -17.96 -14.82
CA VAL A 166 -0.29 -17.83 -16.25
C VAL A 166 0.86 -17.24 -17.06
N LYS A 167 1.06 -17.77 -18.28
CA LYS A 167 2.08 -17.26 -19.22
C LYS A 167 1.64 -15.93 -19.82
N ASN A 168 2.09 -14.82 -19.24
CA ASN A 168 1.86 -13.48 -19.74
C ASN A 168 3.03 -12.58 -19.34
N ASP A 169 3.69 -11.93 -20.32
CA ASP A 169 4.89 -11.10 -20.08
C ASP A 169 4.58 -9.66 -19.63
N LYS A 170 3.31 -9.23 -19.63
CA LYS A 170 2.96 -7.90 -19.17
C LYS A 170 3.28 -7.78 -17.67
N GLN A 171 3.99 -6.73 -17.27
CA GLN A 171 4.34 -6.48 -15.87
C GLN A 171 3.09 -6.34 -14.99
N VAL A 172 2.08 -5.66 -15.50
CA VAL A 172 0.78 -5.48 -14.84
C VAL A 172 -0.22 -6.41 -15.50
N LEU A 173 -0.65 -7.43 -14.76
CA LEU A 173 -1.84 -8.20 -15.03
C LEU A 173 -2.75 -8.00 -13.81
N LEU A 174 -3.86 -7.31 -14.01
CA LEU A 174 -4.88 -7.12 -12.99
C LEU A 174 -5.62 -8.45 -12.83
N GLY A 175 -5.10 -9.31 -11.96
CA GLY A 175 -5.59 -10.65 -11.75
C GLY A 175 -5.83 -10.98 -10.28
N GLU A 176 -6.63 -11.98 -10.04
CA GLU A 176 -7.02 -12.49 -8.72
C GLU A 176 -6.28 -13.80 -8.39
N THR A 177 -6.86 -14.58 -7.48
CA THR A 177 -6.30 -15.83 -6.93
C THR A 177 -5.99 -16.92 -7.96
N GLU A 178 -6.58 -16.87 -9.15
CA GLU A 178 -6.35 -17.87 -10.20
C GLU A 178 -5.05 -17.64 -10.98
N GLU A 179 -4.52 -16.40 -10.97
CA GLU A 179 -3.37 -16.01 -11.79
C GLU A 179 -2.09 -15.85 -10.98
N TYR A 180 -2.17 -15.83 -9.65
CA TYR A 180 -1.04 -15.65 -8.75
C TYR A 180 -1.12 -16.57 -7.54
N GLU A 181 0.05 -17.06 -7.12
CA GLU A 181 0.20 -17.82 -5.86
C GLU A 181 1.29 -17.22 -4.96
N PRO A 182 1.05 -17.12 -3.64
CA PRO A 182 2.07 -16.67 -2.70
C PRO A 182 3.07 -17.79 -2.40
N LEU A 183 4.36 -17.52 -2.59
CA LEU A 183 5.44 -18.49 -2.36
C LEU A 183 6.51 -17.93 -1.42
N CYS A 184 7.10 -18.81 -0.61
CA CYS A 184 8.35 -18.52 0.08
C CYS A 184 9.52 -18.49 -0.92
N ARG A 185 10.67 -18.00 -0.51
CA ARG A 185 11.84 -17.84 -1.39
C ARG A 185 12.25 -19.16 -2.07
N GLU A 186 12.29 -20.25 -1.33
CA GLU A 186 12.72 -21.55 -1.87
C GLU A 186 11.71 -22.08 -2.90
N CYS A 187 10.41 -22.12 -2.57
CA CYS A 187 9.38 -22.58 -3.49
C CYS A 187 9.27 -21.69 -4.73
N TYR A 188 9.50 -20.38 -4.58
CA TYR A 188 9.52 -19.44 -5.70
C TYR A 188 10.69 -19.73 -6.64
N GLN A 189 11.92 -19.96 -6.14
CA GLN A 189 13.06 -20.31 -6.96
C GLN A 189 12.84 -21.61 -7.73
N GLN A 190 12.25 -22.62 -7.10
CA GLN A 190 11.90 -23.88 -7.74
C GLN A 190 10.86 -23.68 -8.86
N ALA A 191 9.84 -22.84 -8.64
CA ALA A 191 8.82 -22.52 -9.64
C ALA A 191 9.43 -21.83 -10.86
N ILE A 192 10.25 -20.79 -10.66
CA ILE A 192 10.92 -20.06 -11.76
C ILE A 192 11.81 -21.00 -12.58
N GLN A 193 12.54 -21.92 -11.93
CA GLN A 193 13.36 -22.90 -12.65
C GLN A 193 12.54 -23.90 -13.47
N ALA A 194 11.35 -24.27 -13.00
CA ALA A 194 10.42 -25.13 -13.74
C ALA A 194 9.89 -24.40 -14.97
N ASP A 195 9.44 -23.16 -14.83
CA ASP A 195 8.92 -22.32 -15.93
C ASP A 195 9.98 -22.11 -17.02
N GLN A 196 11.25 -21.90 -16.65
CA GLN A 196 12.35 -21.75 -17.61
C GLN A 196 12.62 -23.04 -18.41
N LYS A 197 12.50 -24.20 -17.78
CA LYS A 197 12.66 -25.49 -18.47
C LYS A 197 11.52 -25.77 -19.47
N GLU A 198 10.31 -25.37 -19.14
CA GLU A 198 9.13 -25.50 -20.04
C GLU A 198 9.15 -24.51 -21.20
N SER A 199 9.81 -23.35 -21.05
CA SER A 199 9.90 -22.30 -22.08
C SER A 199 11.08 -22.52 -23.04
N GLY A 200 12.01 -23.41 -22.74
CA GLY A 200 13.21 -23.72 -23.53
C GLY A 200 13.05 -24.88 -24.51
N HIS A 201 11.83 -25.35 -24.75
CA HIS A 201 11.45 -26.32 -25.80
C HIS A 201 10.54 -25.59 -26.80
#